data_26d9dd66eea040005a08b71f166533f7
#
_entry.id   26d9dd66eea040005a08b71f166533f7
#
_cell.length_a   1.000
_cell.length_b   1.000
_cell.length_c   1.000
_cell.angle_alpha   90.00
_cell.angle_beta   90.00
_cell.angle_gamma   90.00
#
_symmetry.space_group_name_H-M   'P 1'
#
loop_
_entity.id
_entity.type
_entity.pdbx_description
1 polymer ?
#
loop_
_entity_poly.entity_id
_entity_poly.type
_entity_poly.pdbx_seq_one_letter_code
_entity_poly.pdbx_strand_id
1 'polypeptide(L)'
;MKNKSLVLKILENDKGGKIVLSTLAVVVFVVSFCNLFVPVDSVFHISTFTVTILGKYLAFALLALALDLVWGYLGVLSLGHGAFFALGGYGLAMYLMRQIGDRGVYGNPDLPDFMVFMNLKELPWFWYGFDNPLFAFFMIMAIPAILAFIFGWFAFKSRVTGVYLSIITQALTYALMLAFFRNDMGFGGNNGLTDFKDILGFDLQADTTRVGLLIVTFLFLTLGYLICR
;
A
#
# COMPACT_ATOMS: atom_id res chain seq x y z
N MET A 1 -39.52 -12.51 -9.37
CA MET A 1 -38.39 -12.61 -8.40
C MET A 1 -37.31 -11.64 -8.84
N LYS A 2 -37.07 -10.53 -8.08
CA LYS A 2 -36.02 -9.56 -8.41
C LYS A 2 -34.67 -10.26 -8.31
N ASN A 3 -33.91 -10.25 -9.38
CA ASN A 3 -32.51 -10.72 -9.39
C ASN A 3 -31.72 -9.80 -8.45
N LYS A 4 -31.55 -10.21 -7.20
CA LYS A 4 -30.65 -9.50 -6.27
C LYS A 4 -29.23 -9.64 -6.82
N SER A 5 -28.48 -8.53 -6.88
CA SER A 5 -27.09 -8.58 -7.29
C SER A 5 -26.29 -9.58 -6.44
N LEU A 6 -25.29 -10.22 -7.02
CA LEU A 6 -24.45 -11.23 -6.35
C LEU A 6 -23.89 -10.68 -5.03
N VAL A 7 -23.48 -9.41 -5.01
CA VAL A 7 -22.99 -8.68 -3.84
C VAL A 7 -24.03 -8.66 -2.71
N LEU A 8 -25.31 -8.40 -3.02
CA LEU A 8 -26.36 -8.40 -2.01
C LEU A 8 -26.61 -9.80 -1.43
N LYS A 9 -26.46 -10.86 -2.22
CA LYS A 9 -26.57 -12.24 -1.73
C LYS A 9 -25.43 -12.63 -0.79
N ILE A 10 -24.18 -12.25 -1.13
CA ILE A 10 -23.00 -12.51 -0.31
C ILE A 10 -23.14 -11.83 1.05
N LEU A 11 -23.57 -10.56 1.05
CA LEU A 11 -23.74 -9.77 2.27
C LEU A 11 -25.02 -10.14 3.06
N GLU A 12 -26.03 -10.77 2.47
CA GLU A 12 -27.30 -11.05 3.13
C GLU A 12 -27.16 -11.90 4.38
N ASN A 13 -26.16 -12.78 4.40
CA ASN A 13 -25.90 -13.71 5.51
C ASN A 13 -24.86 -13.19 6.52
N ASP A 14 -24.21 -12.06 6.24
CA ASP A 14 -23.16 -11.45 7.07
C ASP A 14 -23.59 -10.09 7.62
N LYS A 15 -24.27 -10.14 8.75
CA LYS A 15 -24.74 -8.92 9.44
C LYS A 15 -23.57 -8.09 9.98
N GLY A 16 -22.51 -8.74 10.48
CA GLY A 16 -21.32 -8.06 11.03
C GLY A 16 -20.56 -7.30 9.97
N GLY A 17 -20.24 -7.95 8.85
CA GLY A 17 -19.56 -7.32 7.73
C GLY A 17 -20.31 -6.16 7.12
N LYS A 18 -21.65 -6.27 7.00
CA LYS A 18 -22.51 -5.16 6.56
C LYS A 18 -22.37 -3.94 7.48
N ILE A 19 -22.45 -4.15 8.80
CA ILE A 19 -22.37 -3.06 9.77
C ILE A 19 -21.00 -2.39 9.65
N VAL A 20 -19.91 -3.16 9.62
CA VAL A 20 -18.54 -2.62 9.52
C VAL A 20 -18.35 -1.83 8.23
N LEU A 21 -18.69 -2.42 7.07
CA LEU A 21 -18.52 -1.74 5.78
C LEU A 21 -19.42 -0.50 5.64
N SER A 22 -20.67 -0.55 6.13
CA SER A 22 -21.55 0.61 6.08
C SER A 22 -21.06 1.72 7.01
N THR A 23 -20.58 1.39 8.20
CA THR A 23 -20.00 2.37 9.13
C THR A 23 -18.74 3.01 8.53
N LEU A 24 -17.85 2.21 7.94
CA LEU A 24 -16.66 2.73 7.26
C LEU A 24 -17.04 3.61 6.05
N ALA A 25 -18.04 3.23 5.27
CA ALA A 25 -18.54 4.05 4.16
C ALA A 25 -19.06 5.41 4.64
N VAL A 26 -19.84 5.44 5.72
CA VAL A 26 -20.32 6.68 6.33
C VAL A 26 -19.14 7.54 6.83
N VAL A 27 -18.16 6.93 7.52
CA VAL A 27 -16.97 7.66 8.00
C VAL A 27 -16.17 8.26 6.84
N VAL A 28 -15.87 7.46 5.80
CA VAL A 28 -15.17 7.93 4.61
C VAL A 28 -15.94 9.06 3.93
N PHE A 29 -17.26 8.93 3.79
CA PHE A 29 -18.09 9.96 3.19
C PHE A 29 -18.09 11.27 4.01
N VAL A 30 -18.31 11.18 5.32
CA VAL A 30 -18.32 12.35 6.22
C VAL A 30 -16.96 13.05 6.23
N VAL A 31 -15.87 12.28 6.36
CA VAL A 31 -14.50 12.83 6.36
C VAL A 31 -14.20 13.53 5.04
N SER A 32 -14.53 12.90 3.91
CA SER A 32 -14.32 13.47 2.58
C SER A 32 -15.14 14.75 2.37
N PHE A 33 -16.40 14.74 2.79
CA PHE A 33 -17.29 15.89 2.69
C PHE A 33 -16.81 17.05 3.56
N CYS A 34 -16.48 16.80 4.83
CA CYS A 34 -16.01 17.84 5.74
C CYS A 34 -14.66 18.41 5.33
N ASN A 35 -13.78 17.62 4.70
CA ASN A 35 -12.51 18.13 4.20
C ASN A 35 -12.67 19.02 2.96
N LEU A 36 -13.53 18.65 1.98
CA LEU A 36 -13.64 19.35 0.70
C LEU A 36 -14.60 20.53 0.72
N PHE A 37 -15.68 20.47 1.50
CA PHE A 37 -16.79 21.42 1.41
C PHE A 37 -16.96 22.31 2.63
N VAL A 38 -16.35 21.96 3.78
CA VAL A 38 -16.42 22.78 4.99
C VAL A 38 -15.26 23.77 5.00
N PRO A 39 -15.50 25.08 5.21
CA PRO A 39 -14.42 26.08 5.29
C PRO A 39 -13.41 25.76 6.39
N VAL A 40 -12.13 26.08 6.13
CA VAL A 40 -11.00 25.77 7.02
C VAL A 40 -11.16 26.37 8.42
N ASP A 41 -11.84 27.52 8.52
CA ASP A 41 -12.08 28.22 9.79
C ASP A 41 -13.23 27.62 10.61
N SER A 42 -13.93 26.62 10.08
CA SER A 42 -15.05 25.96 10.77
C SER A 42 -14.57 24.89 11.73
N VAL A 43 -15.25 24.78 12.88
CA VAL A 43 -15.01 23.70 13.88
C VAL A 43 -15.25 22.30 13.30
N PHE A 44 -16.05 22.20 12.24
CA PHE A 44 -16.36 20.93 11.57
C PHE A 44 -15.41 20.59 10.41
N HIS A 45 -14.43 21.46 10.12
CA HIS A 45 -13.45 21.16 9.08
C HIS A 45 -12.53 20.04 9.53
N ILE A 46 -12.38 19.00 8.68
CA ILE A 46 -11.46 17.89 8.92
C ILE A 46 -10.18 18.15 8.12
N SER A 47 -9.05 18.20 8.81
CA SER A 47 -7.76 18.47 8.17
C SER A 47 -7.35 17.35 7.20
N THR A 48 -6.62 17.71 6.15
CA THR A 48 -6.03 16.79 5.17
C THR A 48 -5.09 15.76 5.80
N PHE A 49 -4.49 16.11 6.94
CA PHE A 49 -3.71 15.17 7.75
C PHE A 49 -4.58 14.00 8.25
N THR A 50 -5.80 14.28 8.74
CA THR A 50 -6.75 13.24 9.19
C THR A 50 -7.18 12.34 8.03
N VAL A 51 -7.44 12.92 6.84
CA VAL A 51 -7.74 12.16 5.61
C VAL A 51 -6.60 11.18 5.29
N THR A 52 -5.36 11.65 5.36
CA THR A 52 -4.16 10.84 5.08
C THR A 52 -3.99 9.69 6.09
N ILE A 53 -4.18 9.98 7.38
CA ILE A 53 -4.10 8.94 8.44
C ILE A 53 -5.20 7.90 8.26
N LEU A 54 -6.43 8.33 7.95
CA LEU A 54 -7.53 7.38 7.72
C LEU A 54 -7.24 6.48 6.51
N GLY A 55 -6.71 7.03 5.42
CA GLY A 55 -6.25 6.24 4.26
C GLY A 55 -5.18 5.20 4.64
N LYS A 56 -4.21 5.58 5.47
CA LYS A 56 -3.20 4.67 6.01
C LYS A 56 -3.84 3.53 6.83
N TYR A 57 -4.81 3.84 7.68
CA TYR A 57 -5.50 2.81 8.48
C TYR A 57 -6.34 1.85 7.61
N LEU A 58 -6.98 2.35 6.54
CA LEU A 58 -7.68 1.50 5.58
C LEU A 58 -6.71 0.58 4.81
N ALA A 59 -5.52 1.06 4.47
CA ALA A 59 -4.49 0.23 3.85
C ALA A 59 -3.99 -0.87 4.81
N PHE A 60 -3.83 -0.57 6.11
CA PHE A 60 -3.51 -1.58 7.11
C PHE A 60 -4.68 -2.55 7.37
N ALA A 61 -5.91 -2.09 7.27
CA ALA A 61 -7.08 -2.97 7.34
C ALA A 61 -7.10 -3.97 6.17
N LEU A 62 -6.70 -3.55 4.96
CA LEU A 62 -6.54 -4.45 3.82
C LEU A 62 -5.43 -5.49 4.07
N LEU A 63 -4.30 -5.08 4.65
CA LEU A 63 -3.23 -5.99 5.06
C LEU A 63 -3.72 -7.00 6.12
N ALA A 64 -4.48 -6.54 7.11
CA ALA A 64 -5.07 -7.39 8.14
C ALA A 64 -6.05 -8.41 7.55
N LEU A 65 -6.87 -7.99 6.56
CA LEU A 65 -7.77 -8.88 5.84
C LEU A 65 -7.00 -9.98 5.08
N ALA A 66 -5.89 -9.63 4.43
CA ALA A 66 -5.03 -10.59 3.75
C ALA A 66 -4.40 -11.61 4.72
N LEU A 67 -4.00 -11.15 5.91
CA LEU A 67 -3.50 -12.01 6.98
C LEU A 67 -4.58 -12.96 7.49
N ASP A 68 -5.79 -12.44 7.74
CA ASP A 68 -6.94 -13.21 8.23
C ASP A 68 -7.36 -14.29 7.23
N LEU A 69 -7.29 -14.00 5.91
CA LEU A 69 -7.54 -14.99 4.87
C LEU A 69 -6.62 -16.20 4.99
N VAL A 70 -5.31 -15.96 5.17
CA VAL A 70 -4.33 -17.05 5.28
C VAL A 70 -4.50 -17.80 6.61
N TRP A 71 -4.67 -17.07 7.70
CA TRP A 71 -4.84 -17.68 9.01
C TRP A 71 -6.18 -18.43 9.13
N GLY A 72 -7.27 -17.81 8.67
CA GLY A 72 -8.62 -18.38 8.77
C GLY A 72 -8.82 -19.63 7.91
N TYR A 73 -8.32 -19.63 6.66
CA TYR A 73 -8.51 -20.76 5.74
C TYR A 73 -7.42 -21.82 5.81
N LEU A 74 -6.16 -21.42 5.95
CA LEU A 74 -5.03 -22.36 5.96
C LEU A 74 -4.61 -22.76 7.38
N GLY A 75 -5.10 -22.10 8.41
CA GLY A 75 -4.70 -22.34 9.80
C GLY A 75 -3.23 -21.99 10.08
N VAL A 76 -2.61 -21.21 9.20
CA VAL A 76 -1.18 -20.88 9.25
C VAL A 76 -1.01 -19.39 9.56
N LEU A 77 -0.41 -19.08 10.70
CA LEU A 77 -0.05 -17.71 11.03
C LEU A 77 1.23 -17.33 10.29
N SER A 78 1.11 -16.45 9.29
CA SER A 78 2.25 -15.88 8.58
C SER A 78 2.53 -14.46 9.08
N LEU A 79 3.71 -14.23 9.64
CA LEU A 79 4.17 -12.90 10.07
C LEU A 79 4.93 -12.16 8.95
N GLY A 80 4.92 -12.71 7.73
CA GLY A 80 5.59 -12.18 6.55
C GLY A 80 4.76 -11.22 5.69
N HIS A 81 3.47 -11.05 5.96
CA HIS A 81 2.59 -10.22 5.12
C HIS A 81 3.05 -8.78 5.02
N GLY A 82 3.65 -8.23 6.09
CA GLY A 82 4.26 -6.91 6.09
C GLY A 82 5.38 -6.73 5.05
N ALA A 83 6.15 -7.78 4.78
CA ALA A 83 7.21 -7.77 3.76
C ALA A 83 6.64 -7.58 2.36
N PHE A 84 5.61 -8.33 2.01
CA PHE A 84 4.96 -8.24 0.68
C PHE A 84 4.25 -6.89 0.51
N PHE A 85 3.59 -6.41 1.55
CA PHE A 85 2.97 -5.08 1.57
C PHE A 85 4.01 -3.97 1.38
N ALA A 86 5.14 -4.04 2.10
CA ALA A 86 6.22 -3.07 1.99
C ALA A 86 6.86 -3.07 0.59
N LEU A 87 7.07 -4.23 -0.02
CA LEU A 87 7.60 -4.32 -1.40
C LEU A 87 6.69 -3.65 -2.42
N GLY A 88 5.37 -3.85 -2.31
CA GLY A 88 4.40 -3.13 -3.14
C GLY A 88 4.47 -1.61 -2.92
N GLY A 89 4.58 -1.19 -1.65
CA GLY A 89 4.76 0.21 -1.27
C GLY A 89 6.05 0.83 -1.83
N TYR A 90 7.17 0.11 -1.76
CA TYR A 90 8.43 0.57 -2.38
C TYR A 90 8.34 0.67 -3.90
N GLY A 91 7.68 -0.28 -4.57
CA GLY A 91 7.44 -0.18 -6.01
C GLY A 91 6.64 1.07 -6.39
N LEU A 92 5.58 1.39 -5.64
CA LEU A 92 4.83 2.64 -5.84
C LEU A 92 5.70 3.86 -5.53
N ALA A 93 6.46 3.84 -4.43
CA ALA A 93 7.33 4.93 -4.04
C ALA A 93 8.43 5.21 -5.08
N MET A 94 9.00 4.16 -5.70
CA MET A 94 9.96 4.32 -6.79
C MET A 94 9.34 5.05 -7.99
N TYR A 95 8.10 4.70 -8.36
CA TYR A 95 7.37 5.43 -9.39
C TYR A 95 7.18 6.90 -9.01
N LEU A 96 6.68 7.18 -7.80
CA LEU A 96 6.43 8.54 -7.33
C LEU A 96 7.72 9.38 -7.25
N MET A 97 8.84 8.79 -6.85
CA MET A 97 10.15 9.45 -6.86
C MET A 97 10.61 9.84 -8.27
N ARG A 98 10.34 8.98 -9.27
CA ARG A 98 10.66 9.27 -10.68
C ARG A 98 9.79 10.38 -11.27
N GLN A 99 8.58 10.61 -10.72
CA GLN A 99 7.70 11.70 -11.15
C GLN A 99 8.14 13.08 -10.62
N ILE A 100 9.07 13.16 -9.66
CA ILE A 100 9.57 14.44 -9.13
C ILE A 100 10.32 15.22 -10.20
N GLY A 101 11.18 14.53 -10.98
CA GLY A 101 11.97 15.16 -12.03
C GLY A 101 12.87 16.28 -11.49
N ASP A 102 12.86 17.41 -12.18
CA ASP A 102 13.62 18.63 -11.85
C ASP A 102 13.03 19.44 -10.67
N ARG A 103 11.84 19.05 -10.17
CA ARG A 103 11.15 19.75 -9.06
C ARG A 103 11.68 19.34 -7.68
N GLY A 104 12.68 18.49 -7.63
CA GLY A 104 13.39 18.13 -6.40
C GLY A 104 14.29 19.25 -5.88
N VAL A 105 14.82 19.06 -4.67
CA VAL A 105 15.70 20.04 -4.00
C VAL A 105 16.99 20.25 -4.79
N TYR A 106 17.52 19.21 -5.43
CA TYR A 106 18.76 19.27 -6.22
C TYR A 106 18.51 19.52 -7.71
N GLY A 107 17.27 19.56 -8.17
CA GLY A 107 16.92 19.87 -9.55
C GLY A 107 17.47 18.88 -10.59
N ASN A 108 17.75 17.63 -10.21
CA ASN A 108 18.27 16.63 -11.12
C ASN A 108 17.11 15.80 -11.72
N PRO A 109 16.88 15.85 -13.04
CA PRO A 109 15.79 15.11 -13.66
C PRO A 109 16.01 13.60 -13.72
N ASP A 110 17.26 13.15 -13.68
CA ASP A 110 17.63 11.74 -13.89
C ASP A 110 17.70 10.95 -12.58
N LEU A 111 18.07 11.62 -11.48
CA LEU A 111 18.28 10.99 -10.19
C LEU A 111 17.36 11.57 -9.11
N PRO A 112 16.68 10.73 -8.33
CA PRO A 112 15.98 11.15 -7.13
C PRO A 112 16.90 11.89 -6.14
N ASP A 113 16.37 12.87 -5.43
CA ASP A 113 17.13 13.74 -4.53
C ASP A 113 17.98 12.98 -3.50
N PHE A 114 17.45 11.92 -2.91
CA PHE A 114 18.19 11.12 -1.93
C PHE A 114 19.41 10.42 -2.54
N MET A 115 19.37 10.08 -3.84
CA MET A 115 20.51 9.48 -4.55
C MET A 115 21.59 10.53 -4.82
N VAL A 116 21.17 11.74 -5.19
CA VAL A 116 22.11 12.87 -5.34
C VAL A 116 22.78 13.18 -4.00
N PHE A 117 22.01 13.21 -2.91
CA PHE A 117 22.53 13.40 -1.55
C PHE A 117 23.55 12.32 -1.16
N MET A 118 23.32 11.07 -1.57
CA MET A 118 24.23 9.94 -1.32
C MET A 118 25.40 9.86 -2.33
N ASN A 119 25.57 10.86 -3.21
CA ASN A 119 26.59 10.89 -4.26
C ASN A 119 26.55 9.69 -5.24
N LEU A 120 25.37 9.13 -5.50
CA LEU A 120 25.20 8.18 -6.58
C LEU A 120 25.29 8.92 -7.92
N LYS A 121 26.11 8.42 -8.84
CA LYS A 121 26.34 9.05 -10.15
C LYS A 121 25.36 8.59 -11.20
N GLU A 122 24.80 7.42 -11.03
CA GLU A 122 23.92 6.77 -12.01
C GLU A 122 22.73 6.13 -11.31
N LEU A 123 21.63 6.04 -12.04
CA LEU A 123 20.42 5.36 -11.57
C LEU A 123 20.69 3.84 -11.52
N PRO A 124 20.46 3.16 -10.37
CA PRO A 124 20.59 1.72 -10.31
C PRO A 124 19.69 1.00 -11.31
N TRP A 125 20.16 -0.10 -11.88
CA TRP A 125 19.45 -0.82 -12.96
C TRP A 125 18.00 -1.21 -12.63
N PHE A 126 17.70 -1.50 -11.37
CA PHE A 126 16.36 -1.89 -10.90
C PHE A 126 15.39 -0.71 -10.76
N TRP A 127 15.83 0.54 -10.98
CA TRP A 127 14.99 1.72 -11.05
C TRP A 127 14.49 2.03 -12.47
N TYR A 128 15.12 1.42 -13.49
CA TYR A 128 14.70 1.66 -14.88
C TYR A 128 13.28 1.17 -15.12
N GLY A 129 12.51 1.97 -15.86
CA GLY A 129 11.11 1.68 -16.21
C GLY A 129 10.09 2.19 -15.18
N PHE A 130 10.48 2.57 -13.96
CA PHE A 130 9.55 3.14 -12.97
C PHE A 130 9.09 4.58 -13.27
N ASP A 131 9.55 5.19 -14.34
CA ASP A 131 8.99 6.40 -14.94
C ASP A 131 7.65 6.13 -15.64
N ASN A 132 7.45 4.91 -16.15
CA ASN A 132 6.22 4.51 -16.82
C ASN A 132 5.19 3.95 -15.82
N PRO A 133 3.98 4.56 -15.73
CA PRO A 133 2.97 4.13 -14.77
C PRO A 133 2.47 2.70 -14.97
N LEU A 134 2.39 2.21 -16.22
CA LEU A 134 1.95 0.84 -16.53
C LEU A 134 2.99 -0.19 -16.07
N PHE A 135 4.27 0.10 -16.31
CA PHE A 135 5.37 -0.74 -15.82
C PHE A 135 5.40 -0.78 -14.29
N ALA A 136 5.31 0.38 -13.65
CA ALA A 136 5.28 0.48 -12.19
C ALA A 136 4.09 -0.30 -11.60
N PHE A 137 2.88 -0.14 -12.15
CA PHE A 137 1.71 -0.89 -11.71
C PHE A 137 1.90 -2.41 -11.82
N PHE A 138 2.49 -2.87 -12.92
CA PHE A 138 2.82 -4.28 -13.09
C PHE A 138 3.85 -4.76 -12.05
N MET A 139 4.90 -3.99 -11.80
CA MET A 139 5.98 -4.34 -10.86
C MET A 139 5.51 -4.32 -9.40
N ILE A 140 4.63 -3.39 -9.01
CA ILE A 140 4.00 -3.35 -7.68
C ILE A 140 3.32 -4.67 -7.33
N MET A 141 2.74 -5.34 -8.33
CA MET A 141 2.10 -6.65 -8.15
C MET A 141 3.10 -7.81 -8.34
N ALA A 142 3.96 -7.73 -9.35
CA ALA A 142 4.86 -8.82 -9.74
C ALA A 142 5.95 -9.08 -8.69
N ILE A 143 6.59 -8.04 -8.15
CA ILE A 143 7.70 -8.19 -7.21
C ILE A 143 7.26 -8.93 -5.92
N PRO A 144 6.19 -8.49 -5.20
CA PRO A 144 5.71 -9.24 -4.05
C PRO A 144 5.23 -10.64 -4.39
N ALA A 145 4.58 -10.82 -5.55
CA ALA A 145 4.07 -12.12 -5.98
C ALA A 145 5.22 -13.11 -6.28
N ILE A 146 6.28 -12.67 -6.95
CA ILE A 146 7.48 -13.49 -7.21
C ILE A 146 8.14 -13.90 -5.89
N LEU A 147 8.34 -12.95 -4.96
CA LEU A 147 8.91 -13.28 -3.66
C LEU A 147 8.01 -14.25 -2.89
N ALA A 148 6.71 -14.04 -2.88
CA ALA A 148 5.75 -14.92 -2.22
C ALA A 148 5.78 -16.34 -2.83
N PHE A 149 5.87 -16.43 -4.16
CA PHE A 149 5.98 -17.70 -4.86
C PHE A 149 7.27 -18.44 -4.51
N ILE A 150 8.43 -17.77 -4.62
CA ILE A 150 9.74 -18.35 -4.32
C ILE A 150 9.79 -18.83 -2.86
N PHE A 151 9.45 -17.93 -1.94
CA PHE A 151 9.46 -18.24 -0.51
C PHE A 151 8.48 -19.36 -0.16
N GLY A 152 7.25 -19.29 -0.65
CA GLY A 152 6.21 -20.30 -0.43
C GLY A 152 6.62 -21.65 -1.01
N TRP A 153 7.18 -21.68 -2.22
CA TRP A 153 7.67 -22.90 -2.83
C TRP A 153 8.68 -23.63 -1.93
N PHE A 154 9.71 -22.91 -1.44
CA PHE A 154 10.72 -23.51 -0.57
C PHE A 154 10.15 -23.92 0.78
N ALA A 155 9.32 -23.10 1.40
CA ALA A 155 8.72 -23.38 2.69
C ALA A 155 7.82 -24.63 2.64
N PHE A 156 6.93 -24.72 1.66
CA PHE A 156 6.03 -25.88 1.53
C PHE A 156 6.74 -27.13 1.04
N LYS A 157 7.71 -27.01 0.12
CA LYS A 157 8.52 -28.14 -0.31
C LYS A 157 9.33 -28.75 0.85
N SER A 158 9.80 -27.93 1.76
CA SER A 158 10.51 -28.35 2.98
C SER A 158 9.56 -28.83 4.09
N ARG A 159 8.24 -28.89 3.83
CA ARG A 159 7.20 -29.30 4.79
C ARG A 159 7.23 -28.51 6.11
N VAL A 160 7.67 -27.26 6.06
CA VAL A 160 7.66 -26.36 7.22
C VAL A 160 6.22 -25.99 7.54
N THR A 161 5.77 -26.24 8.76
CA THR A 161 4.40 -26.00 9.20
C THR A 161 4.33 -25.36 10.59
N GLY A 162 3.16 -24.84 10.95
CA GLY A 162 2.88 -24.33 12.29
C GLY A 162 3.80 -23.17 12.69
N VAL A 163 4.29 -23.21 13.92
CA VAL A 163 5.11 -22.16 14.53
C VAL A 163 6.41 -21.90 13.76
N TYR A 164 7.02 -22.94 13.17
CA TYR A 164 8.25 -22.78 12.40
C TYR A 164 8.04 -21.90 11.15
N LEU A 165 6.89 -22.01 10.49
CA LEU A 165 6.57 -21.17 9.35
C LEU A 165 6.38 -19.70 9.79
N SER A 166 5.75 -19.46 10.95
CA SER A 166 5.62 -18.11 11.51
C SER A 166 6.99 -17.49 11.79
N ILE A 167 7.92 -18.24 12.37
CA ILE A 167 9.28 -17.76 12.67
C ILE A 167 10.05 -17.44 11.38
N ILE A 168 9.99 -18.30 10.36
CA ILE A 168 10.71 -18.08 9.10
C ILE A 168 10.13 -16.89 8.33
N THR A 169 8.80 -16.70 8.33
CA THR A 169 8.17 -15.53 7.71
C THR A 169 8.52 -14.23 8.45
N GLN A 170 8.63 -14.27 9.78
CA GLN A 170 9.14 -13.15 10.57
C GLN A 170 10.60 -12.82 10.23
N ALA A 171 11.45 -13.84 10.12
CA ALA A 171 12.85 -13.68 9.74
C ALA A 171 13.00 -13.06 8.34
N LEU A 172 12.16 -13.47 7.37
CA LEU A 172 12.10 -12.86 6.03
C LEU A 172 11.79 -11.38 6.12
N THR A 173 10.76 -11.00 6.89
CA THR A 173 10.38 -9.59 7.07
C THR A 173 11.52 -8.77 7.65
N TYR A 174 12.19 -9.31 8.66
CA TYR A 174 13.32 -8.64 9.31
C TYR A 174 14.53 -8.50 8.38
N ALA A 175 14.84 -9.54 7.62
CA ALA A 175 15.94 -9.52 6.65
C ALA A 175 15.69 -8.46 5.55
N LEU A 176 14.46 -8.37 5.03
CA LEU A 176 14.09 -7.34 4.05
C LEU A 176 14.17 -5.93 4.66
N MET A 177 13.67 -5.74 5.88
CA MET A 177 13.76 -4.47 6.59
C MET A 177 15.23 -4.02 6.70
N LEU A 178 16.12 -4.91 7.14
CA LEU A 178 17.54 -4.60 7.26
C LEU A 178 18.19 -4.29 5.90
N ALA A 179 17.80 -4.99 4.83
CA ALA A 179 18.28 -4.71 3.49
C ALA A 179 17.84 -3.31 3.01
N PHE A 180 16.57 -2.94 3.20
CA PHE A 180 16.08 -1.63 2.80
C PHE A 180 16.62 -0.47 3.65
N PHE A 181 17.00 -0.72 4.89
CA PHE A 181 17.63 0.31 5.75
C PHE A 181 19.09 0.61 5.39
N ARG A 182 19.70 -0.20 4.55
CA ARG A 182 21.06 0.09 4.08
C ARG A 182 21.04 1.18 3.02
N ASN A 183 21.87 2.21 3.22
CA ASN A 183 21.96 3.34 2.29
C ASN A 183 22.50 2.95 0.91
N ASP A 184 23.40 1.97 0.86
CA ASP A 184 24.02 1.47 -0.37
C ASP A 184 23.09 0.64 -1.26
N MET A 185 21.93 0.23 -0.75
CA MET A 185 20.94 -0.51 -1.53
C MET A 185 20.07 0.38 -2.45
N GLY A 186 20.19 1.70 -2.37
CA GLY A 186 19.45 2.61 -3.25
C GLY A 186 17.95 2.71 -2.99
N PHE A 187 17.49 2.43 -1.77
CA PHE A 187 16.09 2.52 -1.35
C PHE A 187 15.83 3.62 -0.31
N GLY A 188 16.71 4.62 -0.23
CA GLY A 188 16.58 5.73 0.72
C GLY A 188 17.04 5.42 2.14
N GLY A 189 17.47 4.19 2.42
CA GLY A 189 18.04 3.79 3.70
C GLY A 189 17.08 4.04 4.87
N ASN A 190 17.61 4.52 6.01
CA ASN A 190 16.82 4.78 7.22
C ASN A 190 15.79 5.91 7.05
N ASN A 191 16.01 6.84 6.12
CA ASN A 191 15.08 7.94 5.85
C ASN A 191 13.90 7.50 4.95
N GLY A 192 14.06 6.41 4.21
CA GLY A 192 13.08 5.94 3.25
C GLY A 192 12.95 6.85 2.02
N LEU A 193 11.88 6.66 1.27
CA LEU A 193 11.52 7.45 0.11
C LEU A 193 10.45 8.46 0.51
N THR A 194 10.71 9.75 0.31
CA THR A 194 9.87 10.85 0.80
C THR A 194 9.73 11.96 -0.24
N ASP A 195 8.96 12.99 0.07
CA ASP A 195 8.79 14.21 -0.72
C ASP A 195 8.14 13.99 -2.09
N PHE A 196 7.22 13.03 -2.18
CA PHE A 196 6.45 12.78 -3.39
C PHE A 196 5.64 14.00 -3.80
N LYS A 197 5.65 14.33 -5.09
CA LYS A 197 4.95 15.49 -5.66
C LYS A 197 3.63 15.08 -6.33
N ASP A 198 3.69 14.16 -7.28
CA ASP A 198 2.55 13.79 -8.12
C ASP A 198 2.32 12.29 -8.17
N ILE A 199 1.06 11.94 -8.44
CA ILE A 199 0.64 10.61 -8.85
C ILE A 199 -0.20 10.73 -10.13
N LEU A 200 0.22 10.12 -11.22
CA LEU A 200 -0.47 10.16 -12.53
C LEU A 200 -0.79 11.60 -13.01
N GLY A 201 0.05 12.57 -12.67
CA GLY A 201 -0.14 14.00 -13.00
C GLY A 201 -1.04 14.76 -12.02
N PHE A 202 -1.54 14.11 -10.95
CA PHE A 202 -2.28 14.78 -9.89
C PHE A 202 -1.36 15.14 -8.73
N ASP A 203 -1.42 16.38 -8.27
CA ASP A 203 -0.65 16.85 -7.11
C ASP A 203 -1.07 16.09 -5.84
N LEU A 204 -0.12 15.41 -5.19
CA LEU A 204 -0.34 14.70 -3.93
C LEU A 204 -0.55 15.61 -2.71
N GLN A 205 -0.27 16.91 -2.85
CA GLN A 205 -0.55 17.87 -1.79
C GLN A 205 -1.99 18.40 -1.85
N ALA A 206 -2.67 18.26 -3.00
CA ALA A 206 -4.05 18.69 -3.17
C ALA A 206 -5.03 17.83 -2.33
N ASP A 207 -5.96 18.50 -1.65
CA ASP A 207 -6.99 17.84 -0.82
C ASP A 207 -7.84 16.87 -1.65
N THR A 208 -8.18 17.25 -2.86
CA THR A 208 -8.95 16.43 -3.81
C THR A 208 -8.26 15.13 -4.13
N THR A 209 -6.93 15.15 -4.34
CA THR A 209 -6.14 13.95 -4.63
C THR A 209 -6.09 13.02 -3.41
N ARG A 210 -5.88 13.57 -2.22
CA ARG A 210 -5.84 12.77 -0.98
C ARG A 210 -7.19 12.13 -0.64
N VAL A 211 -8.27 12.87 -0.83
CA VAL A 211 -9.63 12.32 -0.71
C VAL A 211 -9.88 11.24 -1.78
N GLY A 212 -9.44 11.47 -3.01
CA GLY A 212 -9.51 10.47 -4.08
C GLY A 212 -8.79 9.16 -3.71
N LEU A 213 -7.57 9.26 -3.17
CA LEU A 213 -6.79 8.10 -2.69
C LEU A 213 -7.48 7.39 -1.52
N LEU A 214 -8.09 8.15 -0.58
CA LEU A 214 -8.87 7.57 0.51
C LEU A 214 -10.03 6.72 -0.02
N ILE A 215 -10.80 7.27 -0.98
CA ILE A 215 -11.94 6.58 -1.60
C ILE A 215 -11.46 5.31 -2.34
N VAL A 216 -10.39 5.41 -3.12
CA VAL A 216 -9.80 4.27 -3.83
C VAL A 216 -9.38 3.18 -2.85
N THR A 217 -8.70 3.53 -1.75
CA THR A 217 -8.29 2.56 -0.73
C THR A 217 -9.50 1.88 -0.08
N PHE A 218 -10.56 2.64 0.22
CA PHE A 218 -11.82 2.08 0.74
C PHE A 218 -12.48 1.12 -0.26
N LEU A 219 -12.48 1.45 -1.56
CA LEU A 219 -13.00 0.56 -2.60
C LEU A 219 -12.20 -0.74 -2.70
N PHE A 220 -10.86 -0.68 -2.62
CA PHE A 220 -10.03 -1.88 -2.58
C PHE A 220 -10.28 -2.73 -1.34
N LEU A 221 -10.44 -2.11 -0.17
CA LEU A 221 -10.80 -2.83 1.06
C LEU A 221 -12.16 -3.54 0.92
N THR A 222 -13.15 -2.84 0.40
CA THR A 222 -14.48 -3.40 0.15
C THR A 222 -14.44 -4.55 -0.84
N LEU A 223 -13.71 -4.39 -1.96
CA LEU A 223 -13.53 -5.43 -2.96
C LEU A 223 -12.79 -6.64 -2.36
N GLY A 224 -11.70 -6.42 -1.64
CA GLY A 224 -10.97 -7.47 -0.95
C GLY A 224 -11.85 -8.25 0.02
N TYR A 225 -12.66 -7.55 0.82
CA TYR A 225 -13.61 -8.19 1.72
C TYR A 225 -14.63 -9.06 0.97
N LEU A 226 -15.19 -8.56 -0.15
CA LEU A 226 -16.16 -9.30 -0.96
C LEU A 226 -15.57 -10.55 -1.62
N ILE A 227 -14.29 -10.50 -2.00
CA ILE A 227 -13.57 -11.65 -2.57
C ILE A 227 -13.30 -12.72 -1.50
N CYS A 228 -13.05 -12.33 -0.27
CA CYS A 228 -12.79 -13.24 0.85
C CYS A 228 -14.04 -13.92 1.40
N ARG A 229 -15.24 -13.52 0.94
CA ARG A 229 -16.54 -14.05 1.38
C ARG A 229 -17.22 -14.90 0.32
#